data_26b0dc2954b5506ec660f6c6618cc31d
#
_entry.id   26b0dc2954b5506ec660f6c6618cc31d
#
_cell.length_a   1.000
_cell.length_b   1.000
_cell.length_c   1.000
_cell.angle_alpha   90.00
_cell.angle_beta   90.00
_cell.angle_gamma   90.00
#
_symmetry.space_group_name_H-M   'P 1'
#
loop_
_entity.id
_entity.type
_entity.pdbx_description
1 polymer ?
#
loop_
_entity_poly.entity_id
_entity_poly.type
_entity_poly.pdbx_seq_one_letter_code
_entity_poly.pdbx_strand_id
1 'polypeptide(L)'
;QVVRRQRQMCIRDRINLLDFEKNFNCPVAGVDEVGRGPLAGPVVAAAVILNKNNLPEGIRDSKKISKSKREIIAEKIRLNSHYAYGEASVEEIDNLNILQASLLAMKRAIESLKIVPSMSLIDGIYTPKVDLTCKPIVKGDSKSISIAAASILAKVYSCLLYTSPSPRDSR
;
A
#
# COMPACT_ATOMS: atom_id res chain seq x y z
N GLN A 1 -2.09 11.75 33.17
CA GLN A 1 -3.14 12.26 32.26
C GLN A 1 -2.71 12.26 30.79
N VAL A 2 -1.47 12.57 30.46
CA VAL A 2 -0.94 12.58 29.09
C VAL A 2 -0.92 11.17 28.50
N VAL A 3 -0.48 10.16 29.24
CA VAL A 3 -0.43 8.76 28.80
C VAL A 3 -1.82 8.16 28.57
N ARG A 4 -2.81 8.55 29.38
CA ARG A 4 -4.22 8.15 29.18
C ARG A 4 -4.82 8.79 27.92
N ARG A 5 -4.52 10.07 27.64
CA ARG A 5 -4.97 10.76 26.41
C ARG A 5 -4.34 10.15 25.15
N GLN A 6 -3.05 9.82 25.19
CA GLN A 6 -2.39 9.13 24.07
C GLN A 6 -2.96 7.72 23.81
N ARG A 7 -3.24 6.94 24.88
CA ARG A 7 -3.91 5.63 24.73
C ARG A 7 -5.35 5.76 24.21
N GLN A 8 -6.11 6.75 24.66
CA GLN A 8 -7.46 7.00 24.16
C GLN A 8 -7.47 7.51 22.72
N MET A 9 -6.50 8.33 22.31
CA MET A 9 -6.32 8.76 20.92
C MET A 9 -6.00 7.54 20.01
N CYS A 10 -5.06 6.69 20.43
CA CYS A 10 -4.74 5.47 19.68
C CYS A 10 -5.93 4.49 19.56
N ILE A 11 -6.79 4.40 20.58
CA ILE A 11 -7.99 3.55 20.56
C ILE A 11 -9.06 4.16 19.63
N ARG A 12 -9.23 5.47 19.62
CA ARG A 12 -10.18 6.18 18.76
C ARG A 12 -9.79 6.10 17.28
N ASP A 13 -8.49 6.24 16.98
CA ASP A 13 -7.96 6.03 15.62
C ASP A 13 -8.07 4.56 15.20
N ARG A 14 -7.98 3.62 16.14
CA ARG A 14 -8.20 2.19 15.90
C ARG A 14 -9.61 1.87 15.40
N ILE A 15 -10.62 2.49 15.95
CA ILE A 15 -12.02 2.26 15.58
C ILE A 15 -12.30 2.78 14.17
N ASN A 16 -11.75 3.97 13.82
CA ASN A 16 -12.03 4.61 12.54
C ASN A 16 -11.46 3.89 11.30
N LEU A 17 -10.27 3.29 11.40
CA LEU A 17 -9.64 2.55 10.28
C LEU A 17 -10.38 1.27 9.89
N LEU A 18 -10.90 0.55 10.90
CA LEU A 18 -11.70 -0.66 10.69
C LEU A 18 -13.14 -0.33 10.33
N ASP A 19 -13.71 0.74 10.90
CA ASP A 19 -15.10 1.11 10.67
C ASP A 19 -15.33 1.59 9.24
N PHE A 20 -14.34 2.21 8.61
CA PHE A 20 -14.44 2.62 7.22
C PHE A 20 -14.62 1.41 6.28
N GLU A 21 -13.91 0.31 6.53
CA GLU A 21 -13.97 -0.91 5.70
C GLU A 21 -15.04 -1.91 6.14
N LYS A 22 -15.54 -1.84 7.38
CA LYS A 22 -16.64 -2.70 7.86
C LYS A 22 -17.94 -2.50 7.09
N ASN A 23 -18.15 -1.32 6.54
CA ASN A 23 -19.34 -1.00 5.74
C ASN A 23 -19.36 -1.69 4.36
N PHE A 24 -18.25 -2.33 3.97
CA PHE A 24 -18.16 -3.07 2.72
C PHE A 24 -18.22 -4.58 2.99
N ASN A 25 -19.35 -5.21 2.66
CA ASN A 25 -19.55 -6.67 2.77
C ASN A 25 -18.84 -7.48 1.67
N CYS A 26 -17.94 -6.86 0.92
CA CYS A 26 -17.27 -7.43 -0.24
C CYS A 26 -15.74 -7.31 -0.10
N PRO A 27 -14.96 -8.08 -0.87
CA PRO A 27 -13.50 -7.94 -0.91
C PRO A 27 -13.10 -6.54 -1.38
N VAL A 28 -12.39 -5.80 -0.54
CA VAL A 28 -11.89 -4.46 -0.83
C VAL A 28 -10.37 -4.51 -0.91
N ALA A 29 -9.79 -3.97 -1.98
CA ALA A 29 -8.35 -3.80 -2.09
C ALA A 29 -7.94 -2.40 -1.63
N GLY A 30 -6.90 -2.31 -0.80
CA GLY A 30 -6.18 -1.07 -0.55
C GLY A 30 -5.00 -0.95 -1.50
N VAL A 31 -4.74 0.24 -2.02
CA VAL A 31 -3.67 0.50 -2.99
C VAL A 31 -2.90 1.75 -2.60
N ASP A 32 -1.58 1.64 -2.60
CA ASP A 32 -0.66 2.76 -2.34
C ASP A 32 0.61 2.61 -3.17
N GLU A 33 1.32 3.72 -3.42
CA GLU A 33 2.55 3.76 -4.17
C GLU A 33 3.72 4.32 -3.37
N VAL A 34 4.93 4.03 -3.85
CA VAL A 34 6.20 4.57 -3.38
C VAL A 34 7.12 4.85 -4.57
N GLY A 35 8.06 5.78 -4.41
CA GLY A 35 9.02 6.10 -5.47
C GLY A 35 8.70 7.37 -6.25
N ARG A 36 7.79 8.22 -5.74
CA ARG A 36 7.48 9.54 -6.33
C ARG A 36 8.49 10.63 -5.96
N GLY A 37 9.47 10.29 -5.14
CA GLY A 37 10.51 11.24 -4.70
C GLY A 37 11.64 11.41 -5.72
N PRO A 38 12.66 12.24 -5.40
CA PRO A 38 13.76 12.59 -6.32
C PRO A 38 14.75 11.46 -6.58
N LEU A 39 14.57 10.27 -6.02
CA LEU A 39 15.43 9.12 -6.27
C LEU A 39 15.14 8.55 -7.67
N ALA A 40 16.19 8.37 -8.46
CA ALA A 40 16.13 7.80 -9.80
C ALA A 40 15.83 6.29 -9.74
N GLY A 41 14.57 5.94 -9.69
CA GLY A 41 14.14 4.54 -9.65
C GLY A 41 12.69 4.38 -10.09
N PRO A 42 12.22 3.14 -10.27
CA PRO A 42 10.85 2.87 -10.65
C PRO A 42 9.87 3.29 -9.56
N VAL A 43 8.65 3.67 -9.96
CA VAL A 43 7.53 3.77 -9.05
C VAL A 43 6.98 2.37 -8.80
N VAL A 44 6.79 2.04 -7.53
CA VAL A 44 6.21 0.76 -7.11
C VAL A 44 4.86 1.02 -6.45
N ALA A 45 3.85 0.28 -6.83
CA ALA A 45 2.58 0.23 -6.14
C ALA A 45 2.30 -1.18 -5.61
N ALA A 46 1.56 -1.26 -4.52
CA ALA A 46 1.03 -2.51 -3.99
C ALA A 46 -0.49 -2.44 -3.89
N ALA A 47 -1.15 -3.55 -4.17
CA ALA A 47 -2.57 -3.75 -3.94
C ALA A 47 -2.75 -4.90 -2.93
N VAL A 48 -3.58 -4.72 -1.90
CA VAL A 48 -3.76 -5.69 -0.82
C VAL A 48 -5.23 -5.87 -0.50
N ILE A 49 -5.68 -7.13 -0.47
CA ILE A 49 -6.98 -7.54 0.06
C ILE A 49 -6.72 -8.27 1.38
N LEU A 50 -7.05 -7.64 2.50
CA LEU A 50 -6.84 -8.21 3.83
C LEU A 50 -7.90 -9.25 4.17
N ASN A 51 -7.48 -10.31 4.87
CA ASN A 51 -8.42 -11.21 5.54
C ASN A 51 -8.95 -10.53 6.82
N LYS A 52 -10.21 -10.13 6.82
CA LYS A 52 -10.85 -9.42 7.95
C LYS A 52 -10.87 -10.23 9.24
N ASN A 53 -10.81 -11.56 9.16
CA ASN A 53 -10.82 -12.45 10.31
C ASN A 53 -9.43 -12.67 10.94
N ASN A 54 -8.36 -12.31 10.20
CA ASN A 54 -6.98 -12.48 10.65
C ASN A 54 -6.13 -11.30 10.22
N LEU A 55 -6.38 -10.15 10.85
CA LEU A 55 -5.65 -8.91 10.56
C LEU A 55 -4.28 -8.93 11.25
N PRO A 56 -3.18 -8.76 10.51
CA PRO A 56 -1.85 -8.65 11.10
C PRO A 56 -1.75 -7.46 12.06
N GLU A 57 -1.17 -7.71 13.23
CA GLU A 57 -0.89 -6.65 14.19
C GLU A 57 0.19 -5.69 13.68
N GLY A 58 0.09 -4.43 14.07
CA GLY A 58 1.11 -3.41 13.79
C GLY A 58 0.93 -2.63 12.48
N ILE A 59 -0.01 -3.00 11.60
CA ILE A 59 -0.25 -2.28 10.33
C ILE A 59 -0.53 -0.79 10.58
N ARG A 60 -1.22 -0.46 11.66
CA ARG A 60 -1.68 0.90 11.98
C ARG A 60 -0.57 1.88 12.34
N ASP A 61 0.54 1.38 12.82
CA ASP A 61 1.68 2.19 13.26
C ASP A 61 2.76 2.34 12.18
N SER A 62 2.41 2.05 10.92
CA SER A 62 3.34 1.96 9.77
C SER A 62 4.24 3.17 9.56
N LYS A 63 3.78 4.37 9.95
CA LYS A 63 4.57 5.62 9.83
C LYS A 63 5.66 5.76 10.89
N LYS A 64 5.54 5.06 12.02
CA LYS A 64 6.43 5.20 13.19
C LYS A 64 7.33 3.99 13.43
N ILE A 65 7.21 2.95 12.60
CA ILE A 65 7.97 1.71 12.79
C ILE A 65 9.32 1.75 12.08
N SER A 66 10.30 1.10 12.70
CA SER A 66 11.63 0.91 12.11
C SER A 66 11.57 0.03 10.85
N LYS A 67 12.62 0.07 10.01
CA LYS A 67 12.73 -0.76 8.80
C LYS A 67 12.54 -2.25 9.14
N SER A 68 13.23 -2.77 10.14
CA SER A 68 13.16 -4.18 10.55
C SER A 68 11.76 -4.60 11.01
N LYS A 69 11.09 -3.77 11.80
CA LYS A 69 9.70 -4.03 12.21
C LYS A 69 8.75 -4.01 11.01
N ARG A 70 8.97 -3.12 10.05
CA ARG A 70 8.18 -3.05 8.82
C ARG A 70 8.29 -4.32 7.99
N GLU A 71 9.50 -4.87 7.87
CA GLU A 71 9.75 -6.15 7.17
C GLU A 71 8.99 -7.32 7.82
N ILE A 72 9.00 -7.41 9.16
CA ILE A 72 8.25 -8.44 9.90
C ILE A 72 6.74 -8.30 9.66
N ILE A 73 6.21 -7.07 9.67
CA ILE A 73 4.78 -6.83 9.43
C ILE A 73 4.44 -7.15 7.96
N ALA A 74 5.32 -6.82 7.01
CA ALA A 74 5.14 -7.15 5.60
C ALA A 74 5.01 -8.66 5.38
N GLU A 75 5.84 -9.47 6.05
CA GLU A 75 5.72 -10.93 5.99
C GLU A 75 4.37 -11.42 6.54
N LYS A 76 3.93 -10.88 7.67
CA LYS A 76 2.60 -11.21 8.22
C LYS A 76 1.46 -10.85 7.26
N ILE A 77 1.57 -9.71 6.57
CA ILE A 77 0.60 -9.30 5.54
C ILE A 77 0.61 -10.29 4.38
N ARG A 78 1.78 -10.67 3.86
CA ARG A 78 1.91 -11.62 2.75
C ARG A 78 1.31 -12.99 3.06
N LEU A 79 1.51 -13.48 4.28
CA LEU A 79 0.99 -14.78 4.72
C LEU A 79 -0.53 -14.80 4.90
N ASN A 80 -1.15 -13.66 5.21
CA ASN A 80 -2.55 -13.58 5.64
C ASN A 80 -3.45 -12.77 4.69
N SER A 81 -2.96 -12.39 3.52
CA SER A 81 -3.72 -11.58 2.57
C SER A 81 -3.44 -11.94 1.12
N HIS A 82 -4.30 -11.48 0.21
CA HIS A 82 -4.01 -11.48 -1.22
C HIS A 82 -3.37 -10.16 -1.58
N TYR A 83 -2.25 -10.21 -2.27
CA TYR A 83 -1.52 -9.00 -2.65
C TYR A 83 -0.89 -9.15 -4.03
N ALA A 84 -0.59 -8.02 -4.64
CA ALA A 84 0.18 -7.93 -5.86
C ALA A 84 0.95 -6.61 -5.91
N TYR A 85 2.00 -6.58 -6.72
CA TYR A 85 2.79 -5.39 -7.00
C TYR A 85 2.62 -4.97 -8.45
N GLY A 86 2.78 -3.68 -8.69
CA GLY A 86 2.87 -3.09 -10.02
C GLY A 86 3.98 -2.06 -10.03
N GLU A 87 4.70 -1.99 -11.13
CA GLU A 87 5.83 -1.08 -11.30
C GLU A 87 5.64 -0.22 -12.55
N ALA A 88 6.17 1.00 -12.50
CA ALA A 88 6.40 1.83 -13.67
C ALA A 88 7.89 2.15 -13.75
N SER A 89 8.51 1.86 -14.87
CA SER A 89 9.94 2.04 -15.07
C SER A 89 10.32 3.53 -15.15
N VAL A 90 11.62 3.81 -15.02
CA VAL A 90 12.15 5.17 -15.18
C VAL A 90 11.81 5.73 -16.57
N GLU A 91 11.91 4.93 -17.62
CA GLU A 91 11.52 5.34 -18.97
C GLU A 91 10.04 5.70 -19.07
N GLU A 92 9.16 4.92 -18.40
CA GLU A 92 7.74 5.23 -18.36
C GLU A 92 7.45 6.52 -17.57
N ILE A 93 8.22 6.80 -16.50
CA ILE A 93 8.11 8.05 -15.74
C ILE A 93 8.50 9.25 -16.63
N ASP A 94 9.59 9.12 -17.40
CA ASP A 94 10.07 10.17 -18.29
C ASP A 94 9.07 10.47 -19.42
N ASN A 95 8.42 9.42 -19.94
CA ASN A 95 7.46 9.55 -21.03
C ASN A 95 6.06 10.02 -20.58
N LEU A 96 5.61 9.61 -19.39
CA LEU A 96 4.24 9.82 -18.93
C LEU A 96 4.09 10.95 -17.90
N ASN A 97 5.12 11.33 -17.21
CA ASN A 97 5.25 12.05 -15.94
C ASN A 97 4.96 11.15 -14.71
N ILE A 98 5.40 11.66 -13.53
CA ILE A 98 5.36 10.90 -12.28
C ILE A 98 3.93 10.55 -11.84
N LEU A 99 2.93 11.40 -12.08
CA LEU A 99 1.55 11.14 -11.72
C LEU A 99 0.98 9.98 -12.56
N GLN A 100 1.13 10.04 -13.88
CA GLN A 100 0.60 9.01 -14.78
C GLN A 100 1.34 7.68 -14.58
N ALA A 101 2.64 7.71 -14.35
CA ALA A 101 3.42 6.53 -14.02
C ALA A 101 2.97 5.90 -12.69
N SER A 102 2.66 6.70 -11.67
CA SER A 102 2.09 6.20 -10.41
C SER A 102 0.75 5.51 -10.63
N LEU A 103 -0.13 6.12 -11.41
CA LEU A 103 -1.44 5.51 -11.74
C LEU A 103 -1.28 4.23 -12.57
N LEU A 104 -0.29 4.17 -13.46
CA LEU A 104 0.03 2.96 -14.22
C LEU A 104 0.53 1.84 -13.30
N ALA A 105 1.41 2.14 -12.35
CA ALA A 105 1.86 1.17 -11.36
C ALA A 105 0.70 0.65 -10.51
N MET A 106 -0.19 1.52 -10.04
CA MET A 106 -1.40 1.13 -9.29
C MET A 106 -2.33 0.25 -10.12
N LYS A 107 -2.55 0.60 -11.40
CA LYS A 107 -3.33 -0.22 -12.34
C LYS A 107 -2.76 -1.63 -12.43
N ARG A 108 -1.46 -1.75 -12.69
CA ARG A 108 -0.75 -3.03 -12.78
C ARG A 108 -0.86 -3.85 -11.50
N ALA A 109 -0.75 -3.21 -10.34
CA ALA A 109 -0.92 -3.88 -9.04
C ALA A 109 -2.34 -4.46 -8.88
N ILE A 110 -3.37 -3.69 -9.21
CA ILE A 110 -4.77 -4.13 -9.11
C ILE A 110 -5.05 -5.29 -10.07
N GLU A 111 -4.64 -5.16 -11.33
CA GLU A 111 -4.86 -6.18 -12.37
C GLU A 111 -4.08 -7.47 -12.12
N SER A 112 -2.99 -7.41 -11.35
CA SER A 112 -2.18 -8.59 -10.97
C SER A 112 -2.72 -9.33 -9.75
N LEU A 113 -3.76 -8.85 -9.08
CA LEU A 113 -4.38 -9.55 -7.97
C LEU A 113 -5.01 -10.87 -8.44
N LYS A 114 -4.75 -11.96 -7.71
CA LYS A 114 -5.34 -13.28 -8.00
C LYS A 114 -6.85 -13.33 -7.77
N ILE A 115 -7.36 -12.45 -6.92
CA ILE A 115 -8.79 -12.29 -6.62
C ILE A 115 -9.20 -10.91 -7.07
N VAL A 116 -10.26 -10.82 -7.86
CA VAL A 116 -10.82 -9.53 -8.29
C VAL A 116 -11.56 -8.89 -7.11
N PRO A 117 -11.12 -7.72 -6.64
CA PRO A 117 -11.85 -7.01 -5.60
C PRO A 117 -13.15 -6.41 -6.16
N SER A 118 -14.14 -6.23 -5.30
CA SER A 118 -15.37 -5.51 -5.69
C SER A 118 -15.15 -4.00 -5.78
N MET A 119 -14.14 -3.51 -5.08
CA MET A 119 -13.77 -2.10 -5.02
C MET A 119 -12.29 -1.97 -4.64
N SER A 120 -11.63 -0.92 -5.15
CA SER A 120 -10.29 -0.53 -4.70
C SER A 120 -10.31 0.84 -4.02
N LEU A 121 -9.66 0.92 -2.86
CA LEU A 121 -9.42 2.16 -2.12
C LEU A 121 -8.00 2.63 -2.47
N ILE A 122 -7.89 3.81 -3.02
CA ILE A 122 -6.64 4.35 -3.56
C ILE A 122 -6.14 5.46 -2.64
N ASP A 123 -4.88 5.41 -2.20
CA ASP A 123 -4.29 6.55 -1.50
C ASP A 123 -4.11 7.74 -2.44
N GLY A 124 -4.62 8.91 -2.03
CA GLY A 124 -4.53 10.14 -2.79
C GLY A 124 -5.85 10.66 -3.34
N ILE A 125 -5.76 11.49 -4.38
CA ILE A 125 -6.89 12.20 -4.99
C ILE A 125 -7.24 11.68 -6.40
N TYR A 126 -6.36 10.91 -7.03
CA TYR A 126 -6.54 10.36 -8.37
C TYR A 126 -6.69 8.84 -8.32
N THR A 127 -7.41 8.29 -9.28
CA THR A 127 -7.61 6.85 -9.42
C THR A 127 -7.09 6.34 -10.76
N PRO A 128 -6.52 5.12 -10.81
CA PRO A 128 -6.13 4.50 -12.05
C PRO A 128 -7.37 4.12 -12.89
N LYS A 129 -7.21 4.06 -14.20
CA LYS A 129 -8.24 3.59 -15.13
C LYS A 129 -8.21 2.06 -15.17
N VAL A 130 -9.09 1.44 -14.43
CA VAL A 130 -9.31 -0.01 -14.36
C VAL A 130 -10.80 -0.31 -14.48
N ASP A 131 -11.13 -1.54 -14.86
CA ASP A 131 -12.52 -1.98 -15.03
C ASP A 131 -13.14 -2.43 -13.70
N LEU A 132 -13.01 -1.58 -12.68
CA LEU A 132 -13.64 -1.75 -11.37
C LEU A 132 -13.79 -0.39 -10.66
N THR A 133 -14.65 -0.34 -9.66
CA THR A 133 -14.87 0.87 -8.88
C THR A 133 -13.63 1.20 -8.03
N CYS A 134 -13.06 2.39 -8.26
CA CYS A 134 -11.96 2.93 -7.46
C CYS A 134 -12.42 4.16 -6.68
N LYS A 135 -12.10 4.20 -5.39
CA LYS A 135 -12.42 5.33 -4.51
C LYS A 135 -11.12 5.97 -4.00
N PRO A 136 -10.86 7.24 -4.35
CA PRO A 136 -9.69 7.95 -3.83
C PRO A 136 -9.92 8.34 -2.37
N ILE A 137 -8.90 8.22 -1.54
CA ILE A 137 -8.93 8.57 -0.12
C ILE A 137 -7.68 9.37 0.20
N VAL A 138 -7.85 10.64 0.47
CA VAL A 138 -6.74 11.52 0.89
C VAL A 138 -6.21 11.07 2.25
N LYS A 139 -4.89 10.84 2.35
CA LYS A 139 -4.23 10.24 3.51
C LYS A 139 -4.85 8.89 3.87
N GLY A 140 -5.06 8.06 2.86
CA GLY A 140 -5.74 6.78 2.98
C GLY A 140 -5.04 5.80 3.92
N ASP A 141 -3.72 5.83 3.98
CA ASP A 141 -2.90 5.02 4.89
C ASP A 141 -3.21 5.25 6.38
N SER A 142 -3.79 6.40 6.75
CA SER A 142 -4.27 6.70 8.10
C SER A 142 -5.77 6.46 8.30
N LYS A 143 -6.52 6.16 7.24
CA LYS A 143 -7.98 6.00 7.25
C LYS A 143 -8.45 4.60 6.90
N SER A 144 -7.68 3.85 6.10
CA SER A 144 -7.96 2.50 5.64
C SER A 144 -6.82 1.56 6.01
N ILE A 145 -7.15 0.45 6.67
CA ILE A 145 -6.17 -0.55 7.07
C ILE A 145 -5.60 -1.28 5.85
N SER A 146 -6.38 -1.49 4.80
CA SER A 146 -5.93 -2.11 3.55
C SER A 146 -4.95 -1.20 2.81
N ILE A 147 -5.17 0.12 2.78
CA ILE A 147 -4.21 1.09 2.22
C ILE A 147 -2.92 1.11 3.05
N ALA A 148 -3.04 1.11 4.39
CA ALA A 148 -1.87 1.04 5.27
C ALA A 148 -1.03 -0.21 5.03
N ALA A 149 -1.67 -1.37 4.83
CA ALA A 149 -0.99 -2.61 4.46
C ALA A 149 -0.29 -2.51 3.10
N ALA A 150 -0.95 -1.93 2.09
CA ALA A 150 -0.36 -1.69 0.77
C ALA A 150 0.86 -0.76 0.87
N SER A 151 0.78 0.31 1.66
CA SER A 151 1.90 1.22 1.93
C SER A 151 3.12 0.49 2.52
N ILE A 152 2.91 -0.41 3.47
CA ILE A 152 3.98 -1.23 4.05
C ILE A 152 4.61 -2.12 3.00
N LEU A 153 3.82 -2.85 2.22
CA LEU A 153 4.32 -3.76 1.18
C LEU A 153 5.08 -3.03 0.09
N ALA A 154 4.56 -1.90 -0.41
CA ALA A 154 5.22 -1.09 -1.44
C ALA A 154 6.59 -0.58 -0.96
N LYS A 155 6.68 -0.08 0.29
CA LYS A 155 7.93 0.41 0.87
C LYS A 155 8.98 -0.69 1.05
N VAL A 156 8.58 -1.87 1.53
CA VAL A 156 9.49 -3.00 1.72
C VAL A 156 9.99 -3.51 0.36
N TYR A 157 9.10 -3.65 -0.60
CA TYR A 157 9.45 -4.10 -1.95
C TYR A 157 10.40 -3.12 -2.65
N SER A 158 10.10 -1.82 -2.61
CA SER A 158 10.97 -0.78 -3.15
C SER A 158 12.37 -0.81 -2.52
N CYS A 159 12.47 -0.95 -1.20
CA CYS A 159 13.76 -1.09 -0.53
C CYS A 159 14.57 -2.29 -1.04
N LEU A 160 13.93 -3.42 -1.32
CA LEU A 160 14.59 -4.62 -1.84
C LEU A 160 15.12 -4.41 -3.26
N LEU A 161 14.40 -3.68 -4.11
CA LEU A 161 14.86 -3.35 -5.46
C LEU A 161 16.16 -2.54 -5.45
N TYR A 162 16.32 -1.63 -4.48
CA TYR A 162 17.54 -0.80 -4.35
C TYR A 162 18.69 -1.50 -3.63
N THR A 163 18.43 -2.57 -2.87
CA THR A 163 19.46 -3.30 -2.12
C THR A 163 19.95 -4.56 -2.84
N SER A 164 19.25 -5.02 -3.87
CA SER A 164 19.71 -6.12 -4.72
C SER A 164 20.83 -5.62 -5.63
N PRO A 165 22.01 -6.28 -5.69
CA PRO A 165 23.06 -5.91 -6.61
C PRO A 165 22.53 -5.98 -8.04
N SER A 166 22.75 -4.90 -8.80
CA SER A 166 22.41 -4.85 -10.22
C SER A 166 23.13 -6.00 -10.95
N PRO A 167 22.48 -6.69 -11.90
CA PRO A 167 23.15 -7.69 -12.73
C PRO A 167 24.34 -7.16 -13.52
N ARG A 168 24.60 -5.84 -13.52
CA ARG A 168 25.73 -5.18 -14.17
C ARG A 168 27.01 -5.14 -13.33
N ASP A 169 26.94 -5.42 -12.01
CA ASP A 169 28.09 -5.37 -11.11
C ASP A 169 28.81 -6.75 -10.97
N SER A 170 28.40 -7.75 -11.77
CA SER A 170 29.02 -9.07 -11.83
C SER A 170 29.81 -9.29 -13.13
N ARG A 171 30.75 -8.38 -13.42
CA ARG A 171 31.81 -8.57 -14.41
C ARG A 171 33.17 -8.13 -13.86
#